data_08e3f797c995942f63d633b435be5c7c
#
_entry.id   08e3f797c995942f63d633b435be5c7c
#
_cell.length_a   1.000
_cell.length_b   1.000
_cell.length_c   1.000
_cell.angle_alpha   90.00
_cell.angle_beta   90.00
_cell.angle_gamma   90.00
#
_symmetry.space_group_name_H-M   'P 1'
#
loop_
_entity.id
_entity.type
_entity.pdbx_description
1 polymer ?
#
loop_
_entity_poly.entity_id
_entity_poly.type
_entity_poly.pdbx_seq_one_letter_code
_entity_poly.pdbx_strand_id
1 'polypeptide(L)' 'MNEILEPGMLVRHPSELDLGIGQVQSRIGARFTVYFEHAGKVAIDGARVGLVVVMDQEG' A
#
# COMPACT_ATOMS: atom_id res chain seq x y z
N MET A 1 6.43 0.71 9.58
CA MET A 1 6.94 -0.39 9.29
C MET A 1 6.32 -1.10 8.19
N ASN A 2 7.03 -1.30 7.12
CA ASN A 2 6.51 -1.91 5.92
C ASN A 2 7.09 -3.29 5.68
N GLU A 3 7.74 -3.82 6.69
CA GLU A 3 8.47 -5.05 6.45
C GLU A 3 7.57 -6.25 6.27
N ILE A 4 6.32 -6.17 6.69
CA ILE A 4 5.45 -7.32 6.53
C ILE A 4 4.43 -7.13 5.41
N LEU A 5 4.58 -6.11 4.59
CA LEU A 5 3.66 -5.91 3.49
C LEU A 5 3.98 -6.89 2.37
N GLU A 6 2.97 -7.54 1.88
CA GLU A 6 3.13 -8.53 0.83
C GLU A 6 2.10 -8.31 -0.25
N PRO A 7 2.34 -8.81 -1.45
CA PRO A 7 1.38 -8.67 -2.54
C PRO A 7 0.02 -9.21 -2.13
N GLY A 8 -1.00 -8.48 -2.47
CA GLY A 8 -2.36 -8.83 -2.13
C GLY A 8 -2.90 -8.11 -0.92
N MET A 9 -2.03 -7.57 -0.08
CA MET A 9 -2.50 -6.89 1.11
C MET A 9 -3.11 -5.53 0.76
N LEU A 10 -4.09 -5.11 1.53
CA LEU A 10 -4.74 -3.83 1.31
C LEU A 10 -4.14 -2.79 2.22
N VAL A 11 -3.89 -1.61 1.67
CA VAL A 11 -3.20 -0.55 2.40
C VAL A 11 -3.82 0.80 2.06
N ARG A 12 -3.46 1.81 2.86
CA ARG A 12 -3.80 3.19 2.57
C ARG A 12 -2.54 4.01 2.66
N HIS A 13 -2.49 5.08 1.89
CA HIS A 13 -1.39 6.04 2.00
C HIS A 13 -1.64 6.84 3.27
N PRO A 14 -0.61 7.06 4.09
CA PRO A 14 -0.81 7.73 5.37
C PRO A 14 -1.24 9.19 5.26
N SER A 15 -0.91 9.85 4.17
CA SER A 15 -1.28 11.25 4.01
C SER A 15 -2.12 11.52 2.78
N GLU A 16 -1.98 10.73 1.73
CA GLU A 16 -2.72 10.95 0.51
C GLU A 16 -4.00 10.13 0.55
N LEU A 17 -4.91 10.49 1.39
CA LEU A 17 -6.11 9.68 1.59
C LEU A 17 -7.02 9.66 0.39
N ASP A 18 -6.88 10.65 -0.50
CA ASP A 18 -7.68 10.69 -1.71
C ASP A 18 -7.40 9.50 -2.62
N LEU A 19 -6.28 8.82 -2.46
CA LEU A 19 -5.96 7.69 -3.31
C LEU A 19 -6.90 6.51 -3.05
N GLY A 20 -7.52 6.49 -1.88
CA GLY A 20 -8.40 5.40 -1.52
C GLY A 20 -7.63 4.19 -1.05
N ILE A 21 -8.26 3.04 -1.06
CA ILE A 21 -7.60 1.82 -0.64
C ILE A 21 -6.77 1.28 -1.80
N GLY A 22 -5.58 0.83 -1.50
CA GLY A 22 -4.71 0.26 -2.49
C GLY A 22 -4.42 -1.18 -2.20
N GLN A 23 -4.05 -1.94 -3.22
CA GLN A 23 -3.63 -3.31 -3.04
C GLN A 23 -2.19 -3.43 -3.48
N VAL A 24 -1.36 -4.02 -2.66
CA VAL A 24 0.05 -4.20 -2.98
C VAL A 24 0.15 -5.19 -4.12
N GLN A 25 0.79 -4.78 -5.21
CA GLN A 25 0.95 -5.63 -6.37
C GLN A 25 2.28 -6.33 -6.34
N SER A 26 3.33 -5.61 -5.97
CA SER A 26 4.66 -6.21 -5.92
C SER A 26 5.53 -5.44 -4.95
N ARG A 27 6.61 -6.05 -4.56
CA ARG A 27 7.54 -5.44 -3.65
C ARG A 27 8.93 -5.84 -4.07
N ILE A 28 9.82 -4.89 -4.26
CA ILE A 28 11.21 -5.14 -4.58
C ILE A 28 12.02 -4.31 -3.62
N GLY A 29 12.63 -4.98 -2.64
CA GLY A 29 13.33 -4.28 -1.59
C GLY A 29 12.37 -3.41 -0.82
N ALA A 30 12.65 -2.12 -0.74
CA ALA A 30 11.78 -1.18 -0.04
C ALA A 30 10.77 -0.52 -0.98
N ARG A 31 10.77 -0.87 -2.26
CA ARG A 31 9.86 -0.23 -3.19
C ARG A 31 8.64 -1.09 -3.42
N PHE A 32 7.46 -0.50 -3.25
CA PHE A 32 6.22 -1.18 -3.46
C PHE A 32 5.50 -0.62 -4.67
N THR A 33 4.84 -1.48 -5.42
CA THR A 33 3.91 -1.06 -6.45
C THR A 33 2.53 -1.34 -5.89
N VAL A 34 1.71 -0.31 -5.77
CA VAL A 34 0.39 -0.41 -5.18
C VAL A 34 -0.65 0.11 -6.15
N TYR A 35 -1.75 -0.60 -6.27
CA TYR A 35 -2.82 -0.19 -7.17
C TYR A 35 -3.91 0.42 -6.31
N PHE A 36 -4.06 1.74 -6.38
CA PHE A 36 -5.03 2.46 -5.58
C PHE A 36 -6.35 2.65 -6.32
N GLU A 37 -7.44 2.68 -5.56
CA GLU A 37 -8.75 2.80 -6.16
C GLU A 37 -8.90 4.02 -7.05
N HIS A 38 -8.32 5.13 -6.63
CA HIS A 38 -8.54 6.40 -7.32
C HIS A 38 -7.30 6.94 -8.02
N ALA A 39 -6.24 6.18 -8.08
CA ALA A 39 -5.02 6.65 -8.73
C ALA A 39 -4.38 5.60 -9.63
N GLY A 40 -4.84 4.36 -9.54
CA GLY A 40 -4.23 3.30 -10.32
C GLY A 40 -2.89 2.90 -9.74
N LYS A 41 -1.98 2.48 -10.59
CA LYS A 41 -0.72 1.93 -10.16
C LYS A 41 0.23 3.04 -9.74
N VAL A 42 0.75 2.97 -8.54
CA VAL A 42 1.64 3.98 -8.00
C VAL A 42 2.82 3.29 -7.35
N ALA A 43 4.01 3.80 -7.60
CA ALA A 43 5.22 3.27 -6.97
C ALA A 43 5.44 4.01 -5.65
N ILE A 44 5.61 3.27 -4.58
CA ILE A 44 5.77 3.84 -3.25
C ILE A 44 7.15 3.48 -2.71
N ASP A 45 7.86 4.47 -2.22
CA ASP A 45 9.16 4.24 -1.59
C ASP A 45 8.88 3.91 -0.12
N GLY A 46 8.92 2.65 0.21
CA GLY A 46 8.59 2.20 1.55
C GLY A 46 9.58 2.62 2.62
N ALA A 47 10.74 3.12 2.23
CA ALA A 47 11.69 3.65 3.19
C ALA A 47 11.27 5.03 3.67
N ARG A 48 10.40 5.70 2.93
CA ARG A 48 9.96 7.04 3.29
C ARG A 48 8.50 7.09 3.67
N VAL A 49 7.69 6.20 3.12
CA VAL A 49 6.25 6.23 3.33
C VAL A 49 5.84 4.99 4.10
N GLY A 50 5.24 5.18 5.25
CA GLY A 50 4.72 4.06 6.03
C GLY A 50 3.28 3.78 5.66
N LEU A 51 3.06 2.85 4.76
CA LEU A 51 1.71 2.50 4.35
C LEU A 51 0.95 1.89 5.53
N VAL A 52 -0.32 2.19 5.60
CA VAL A 52 -1.17 1.73 6.69
C VAL A 52 -1.94 0.50 6.21
N VAL A 53 -1.82 -0.60 6.93
CA VAL A 53 -2.53 -1.82 6.55
C VAL A 53 -4.00 -1.67 6.87
N VAL A 54 -4.85 -1.99 5.92
CA VAL A 54 -6.28 -1.96 6.13
C VAL A 54 -6.67 -3.35 6.58
N MET A 55 -7.16 -3.46 7.84
CA MET A 55 -7.52 -4.74 8.33
C MET A 55 -8.80 -5.15 7.72
N ASP A 56 -8.82 -6.34 7.16
CA ASP A 56 -10.00 -6.79 6.58
C ASP A 56 -10.68 -7.60 7.50
N GLN A 57 -11.46 -7.23 8.19
CA GLN A 57 -12.00 -7.96 9.12
C GLN A 57 -12.90 -8.85 8.70
N GLU A 58 -13.10 -9.22 8.06
CA GLU A 58 -13.83 -10.02 7.72
C GLU A 58 -14.30 -10.71 8.52
N GLY A 59 -14.38 -10.69 8.92
CA GLY A 59 -14.82 -11.37 9.84
C GLY A 59 -15.05 -11.69 10.63
#